data_c8182ee4d4311096df2d097785435f26
#
_entry.id   c8182ee4d4311096df2d097785435f26
#
_cell.length_a   1.000
_cell.length_b   1.000
_cell.length_c   1.000
_cell.angle_alpha   90.00
_cell.angle_beta   90.00
_cell.angle_gamma   90.00
#
_symmetry.space_group_name_H-M   'P 1'
#
loop_
_entity.id
_entity.type
_entity.pdbx_description
1 polymer ?
#
loop_
_entity_poly.entity_id
_entity_poly.type
_entity_poly.pdbx_seq_one_letter_code
_entity_poly.pdbx_strand_id
1 'polypeptide(L)'
;MNIKTAHSKLVFKILIVIFAFYINYYYANKGLYPIDTFSFFDTGYYITEGQHPIKDFWVISGILIDYLQAFFFSIFGHNWNAYVFHACFFKILISLSFFIFLNNFNSHILQNFILSICVATLCYPIIGTPFPYQHSLILSVITIFIFYLAVIKKK
;
A
#
# COMPACT_ATOMS: atom_id res chain seq x y z
N MET A 1 -1.35 -2.57 30.32
CA MET A 1 -0.36 -2.19 29.26
C MET A 1 0.43 -0.99 29.80
N ASN A 2 1.76 -1.07 29.87
CA ASN A 2 2.59 0.00 30.45
C ASN A 2 2.60 1.21 29.50
N ILE A 3 2.40 2.43 30.01
CA ILE A 3 2.33 3.68 29.19
C ILE A 3 3.57 3.85 28.30
N LYS A 4 4.76 3.48 28.82
CA LYS A 4 6.01 3.51 28.05
C LYS A 4 5.98 2.61 26.80
N THR A 5 5.37 1.42 26.89
CA THR A 5 5.27 0.50 25.75
C THR A 5 4.24 0.95 24.71
N ALA A 6 3.17 1.64 25.14
CA ALA A 6 2.20 2.21 24.22
C ALA A 6 2.81 3.37 23.40
N HIS A 7 3.57 4.23 24.08
CA HIS A 7 4.25 5.36 23.42
C HIS A 7 5.28 4.90 22.41
N SER A 8 6.13 3.93 22.76
CA SER A 8 7.11 3.38 21.80
C SER A 8 6.46 2.70 20.58
N LYS A 9 5.32 2.00 20.77
CA LYS A 9 4.56 1.44 19.63
C LYS A 9 4.06 2.52 18.68
N LEU A 10 3.60 3.65 19.20
CA LEU A 10 3.14 4.78 18.37
C LEU A 10 4.30 5.39 17.58
N VAL A 11 5.44 5.63 18.23
CA VAL A 11 6.65 6.17 17.57
C VAL A 11 7.09 5.26 16.41
N PHE A 12 7.19 3.95 16.64
CA PHE A 12 7.56 3.01 15.57
C PHE A 12 6.56 2.97 14.41
N LYS A 13 5.25 3.07 14.68
CA LYS A 13 4.25 3.18 13.60
C LYS A 13 4.47 4.43 12.75
N ILE A 14 4.71 5.58 13.37
CA ILE A 14 5.00 6.83 12.65
C ILE A 14 6.26 6.68 11.80
N LEU A 15 7.33 6.12 12.35
CA LEU A 15 8.57 5.87 11.62
C LEU A 15 8.37 4.93 10.42
N ILE A 16 7.56 3.87 10.57
CA ILE A 16 7.23 2.96 9.46
C ILE A 16 6.48 3.71 8.36
N VAL A 17 5.49 4.55 8.71
CA VAL A 17 4.74 5.35 7.73
C VAL A 17 5.67 6.27 6.95
N ILE A 18 6.49 7.04 7.66
CA ILE A 18 7.44 7.98 7.04
C ILE A 18 8.42 7.22 6.13
N PHE A 19 9.00 6.13 6.61
CA PHE A 19 9.96 5.36 5.83
C PHE A 19 9.33 4.72 4.59
N ALA A 20 8.18 4.04 4.75
CA ALA A 20 7.49 3.37 3.65
C ALA A 20 7.01 4.36 2.58
N PHE A 21 6.54 5.54 3.00
CA PHE A 21 6.20 6.62 2.08
C PHE A 21 7.44 7.14 1.34
N TYR A 22 8.47 7.55 2.10
CA TYR A 22 9.66 8.20 1.55
C TYR A 22 10.40 7.31 0.57
N ILE A 23 10.65 6.05 0.91
CA ILE A 23 11.39 5.14 0.04
C ILE A 23 10.67 4.91 -1.29
N ASN A 24 9.34 4.71 -1.26
CA ASN A 24 8.57 4.53 -2.47
C ASN A 24 8.51 5.81 -3.31
N TYR A 25 8.20 6.93 -2.67
CA TYR A 25 8.11 8.22 -3.33
C TYR A 25 9.43 8.65 -3.98
N TYR A 26 10.56 8.47 -3.26
CA TYR A 26 11.88 8.79 -3.77
C TYR A 26 12.22 8.00 -5.04
N TYR A 27 12.04 6.68 -5.00
CA TYR A 27 12.38 5.82 -6.13
C TYR A 27 11.37 5.93 -7.28
N ALA A 28 10.10 6.15 -7.00
CA ALA A 28 9.07 6.37 -8.01
C ALA A 28 9.36 7.58 -8.92
N ASN A 29 10.11 8.56 -8.41
CA ASN A 29 10.53 9.73 -9.18
C ASN A 29 11.90 9.56 -9.86
N LYS A 30 12.53 8.37 -9.83
CA LYS A 30 13.79 8.10 -10.50
C LYS A 30 13.66 7.49 -11.89
N GLY A 31 12.49 6.93 -12.20
CA GLY A 31 12.24 6.31 -13.49
C GLY A 31 10.80 5.84 -13.65
N LEU A 32 10.43 5.53 -14.88
CA LEU A 32 9.12 5.04 -15.27
C LEU A 32 9.23 3.59 -15.74
N TYR A 33 8.23 2.80 -15.46
CA TYR A 33 8.05 1.50 -16.12
C TYR A 33 7.21 1.73 -17.38
N PRO A 34 7.79 1.65 -18.59
CA PRO A 34 7.25 2.38 -19.75
C PRO A 34 5.81 2.05 -20.13
N ILE A 35 5.45 0.79 -20.25
CA ILE A 35 4.15 0.39 -20.82
C ILE A 35 3.09 0.33 -19.72
N ASP A 36 3.35 -0.40 -18.64
CA ASP A 36 2.35 -0.71 -17.60
C ASP A 36 1.95 0.52 -16.77
N THR A 37 2.88 1.47 -16.59
CA THR A 37 2.61 2.68 -15.81
C THR A 37 1.49 3.50 -16.40
N PHE A 38 1.52 3.75 -17.70
CA PHE A 38 0.52 4.61 -18.36
C PHE A 38 -0.83 3.92 -18.48
N SER A 39 -0.88 2.61 -18.63
CA SER A 39 -2.13 1.87 -18.69
C SER A 39 -3.02 2.10 -17.45
N PHE A 40 -2.44 2.04 -16.24
CA PHE A 40 -3.20 2.27 -15.00
C PHE A 40 -3.43 3.76 -14.72
N PHE A 41 -2.58 4.63 -15.21
CA PHE A 41 -2.78 6.07 -15.13
C PHE A 41 -3.99 6.47 -16.00
N ASP A 42 -4.02 6.02 -17.26
CA ASP A 42 -5.07 6.37 -18.21
C ASP A 42 -6.43 5.83 -17.79
N THR A 43 -6.52 4.58 -17.34
CA THR A 43 -7.80 3.99 -16.92
C THR A 43 -8.38 4.70 -15.69
N GLY A 44 -7.53 5.10 -14.73
CA GLY A 44 -7.94 5.93 -13.61
C GLY A 44 -8.47 7.31 -14.06
N TYR A 45 -7.82 7.92 -15.03
CA TYR A 45 -8.26 9.18 -15.61
C TYR A 45 -9.63 9.03 -16.34
N TYR A 46 -9.81 8.02 -17.17
CA TYR A 46 -11.07 7.78 -17.87
C TYR A 46 -12.27 7.66 -16.93
N ILE A 47 -12.09 7.02 -15.78
CA ILE A 47 -13.14 6.91 -14.76
C ILE A 47 -13.50 8.29 -14.19
N THR A 48 -12.53 9.16 -13.96
CA THR A 48 -12.83 10.53 -13.47
C THR A 48 -13.54 11.39 -14.50
N GLU A 49 -13.38 11.06 -15.81
CA GLU A 49 -14.14 11.68 -16.91
C GLU A 49 -15.52 11.04 -17.14
N GLY A 50 -15.96 10.14 -16.24
CA GLY A 50 -17.27 9.50 -16.28
C GLY A 50 -17.38 8.28 -17.20
N GLN A 51 -16.26 7.76 -17.69
CA GLN A 51 -16.23 6.52 -18.46
C GLN A 51 -16.24 5.30 -17.53
N HIS A 52 -16.85 4.21 -17.98
CA HIS A 52 -16.97 2.98 -17.20
C HIS A 52 -16.06 1.88 -17.74
N PRO A 53 -15.25 1.21 -16.87
CA PRO A 53 -14.47 0.05 -17.26
C PRO A 53 -15.31 -1.03 -17.93
N ILE A 54 -14.76 -1.72 -18.91
CA ILE A 54 -15.40 -2.78 -19.72
C ILE A 54 -16.41 -2.24 -20.72
N LYS A 55 -17.22 -1.24 -20.35
CA LYS A 55 -18.22 -0.66 -21.24
C LYS A 55 -17.62 0.33 -22.24
N ASP A 56 -16.81 1.26 -21.74
CA ASP A 56 -16.33 2.41 -22.53
C ASP A 56 -14.83 2.27 -22.90
N PHE A 57 -14.10 1.45 -22.15
CA PHE A 57 -12.68 1.17 -22.44
C PHE A 57 -12.27 -0.23 -21.96
N TRP A 58 -11.18 -0.74 -22.59
CA TRP A 58 -10.61 -2.04 -22.24
C TRP A 58 -9.85 -1.96 -20.90
N VAL A 59 -10.02 -2.99 -20.07
CA VAL A 59 -9.35 -3.16 -18.78
C VAL A 59 -8.32 -4.27 -18.89
N ILE A 60 -7.06 -3.96 -18.61
CA ILE A 60 -5.95 -4.92 -18.68
C ILE A 60 -5.97 -5.89 -17.49
N SER A 61 -6.46 -5.41 -16.34
CA SER A 61 -6.51 -6.14 -15.07
C SER A 61 -7.87 -5.95 -14.39
N GLY A 62 -8.01 -6.38 -13.15
CA GLY A 62 -9.28 -6.17 -12.43
C GLY A 62 -9.62 -4.70 -12.21
N ILE A 63 -10.89 -4.35 -12.39
CA ILE A 63 -11.42 -2.97 -12.32
C ILE A 63 -11.17 -2.23 -10.99
N LEU A 64 -10.89 -2.96 -9.91
CA LEU A 64 -10.68 -2.37 -8.59
C LEU A 64 -9.50 -1.39 -8.58
N ILE A 65 -8.41 -1.70 -9.29
CA ILE A 65 -7.22 -0.84 -9.30
C ILE A 65 -7.51 0.48 -10.02
N ASP A 66 -8.30 0.43 -11.09
CA ASP A 66 -8.68 1.61 -11.87
C ASP A 66 -9.55 2.56 -11.04
N TYR A 67 -10.54 2.04 -10.30
CA TYR A 67 -11.34 2.83 -9.36
C TYR A 67 -10.52 3.38 -8.19
N LEU A 68 -9.57 2.61 -7.66
CA LEU A 68 -8.65 3.11 -6.63
C LEU A 68 -7.80 4.25 -7.16
N GLN A 69 -7.29 4.12 -8.39
CA GLN A 69 -6.52 5.19 -9.02
C GLN A 69 -7.38 6.43 -9.25
N ALA A 70 -8.60 6.26 -9.75
CA ALA A 70 -9.57 7.36 -9.91
C ALA A 70 -9.88 8.06 -8.58
N PHE A 71 -9.98 7.32 -7.49
CA PHE A 71 -10.14 7.89 -6.14
C PHE A 71 -8.96 8.78 -5.75
N PHE A 72 -7.72 8.36 -6.00
CA PHE A 72 -6.55 9.20 -5.73
C PHE A 72 -6.51 10.42 -6.64
N PHE A 73 -6.91 10.30 -7.89
CA PHE A 73 -7.01 11.43 -8.81
C PHE A 73 -8.09 12.44 -8.42
N SER A 74 -9.23 11.99 -7.90
CA SER A 74 -10.30 12.88 -7.44
C SER A 74 -9.89 13.73 -6.21
N ILE A 75 -8.94 13.24 -5.39
CA ILE A 75 -8.45 13.95 -4.21
C ILE A 75 -7.26 14.86 -4.55
N PHE A 76 -6.30 14.37 -5.31
CA PHE A 76 -4.99 15.02 -5.52
C PHE A 76 -4.80 15.59 -6.93
N GLY A 77 -5.81 15.43 -7.80
CA GLY A 77 -5.74 15.82 -9.22
C GLY A 77 -5.02 14.82 -10.11
N HIS A 78 -5.18 14.98 -11.44
CA HIS A 78 -4.61 14.11 -12.46
C HIS A 78 -3.11 14.42 -12.66
N ASN A 79 -2.26 13.90 -11.79
CA ASN A 79 -0.82 14.14 -11.84
C ASN A 79 -0.02 12.94 -11.34
N TRP A 80 1.28 12.96 -11.60
CA TRP A 80 2.21 11.91 -11.20
C TRP A 80 2.23 11.66 -9.69
N ASN A 81 2.15 12.71 -8.88
CA ASN A 81 2.16 12.56 -7.42
C ASN A 81 0.95 11.77 -6.92
N ALA A 82 -0.25 12.04 -7.45
CA ALA A 82 -1.46 11.29 -7.10
C ALA A 82 -1.33 9.80 -7.44
N TYR A 83 -0.70 9.50 -8.58
CA TYR A 83 -0.41 8.14 -9.01
C TYR A 83 0.56 7.43 -8.05
N VAL A 84 1.64 8.09 -7.69
CA VAL A 84 2.63 7.57 -6.75
C VAL A 84 2.06 7.42 -5.33
N PHE A 85 1.19 8.34 -4.90
CA PHE A 85 0.53 8.29 -3.58
C PHE A 85 -0.33 7.03 -3.43
N HIS A 86 -0.99 6.60 -4.50
CA HIS A 86 -1.70 5.32 -4.51
C HIS A 86 -0.75 4.15 -4.16
N ALA A 87 0.38 4.04 -4.84
CA ALA A 87 1.37 3.01 -4.56
C ALA A 87 1.96 3.14 -3.14
N CYS A 88 2.27 4.36 -2.68
CA CYS A 88 2.76 4.62 -1.34
C CYS A 88 1.77 4.18 -0.26
N PHE A 89 0.47 4.43 -0.48
CA PHE A 89 -0.58 4.04 0.46
C PHE A 89 -0.59 2.53 0.70
N PHE A 90 -0.55 1.72 -0.35
CA PHE A 90 -0.53 0.26 -0.21
C PHE A 90 0.77 -0.26 0.43
N LYS A 91 1.89 0.38 0.18
CA LYS A 91 3.15 0.07 0.86
C LYS A 91 3.08 0.35 2.36
N ILE A 92 2.52 1.49 2.74
CA ILE A 92 2.28 1.83 4.15
C ILE A 92 1.33 0.82 4.79
N LEU A 93 0.24 0.48 4.09
CA LEU A 93 -0.79 -0.42 4.57
C LEU A 93 -0.23 -1.80 4.94
N ILE A 94 0.56 -2.42 4.05
CA ILE A 94 1.15 -3.73 4.34
C ILE A 94 2.18 -3.66 5.47
N SER A 95 3.04 -2.64 5.48
CA SER A 95 4.10 -2.50 6.48
C SER A 95 3.54 -2.28 7.89
N LEU A 96 2.52 -1.44 8.01
CA LEU A 96 1.81 -1.22 9.27
C LEU A 96 1.04 -2.45 9.72
N SER A 97 0.34 -3.11 8.80
CA SER A 97 -0.42 -4.34 9.11
C SER A 97 0.51 -5.42 9.63
N PHE A 98 1.67 -5.58 9.03
CA PHE A 98 2.69 -6.52 9.47
C PHE A 98 3.23 -6.18 10.87
N PHE A 99 3.55 -4.91 11.12
CA PHE A 99 3.97 -4.46 12.45
C PHE A 99 2.89 -4.73 13.52
N ILE A 100 1.63 -4.40 13.21
CA ILE A 100 0.50 -4.65 14.12
C ILE A 100 0.35 -6.15 14.36
N PHE A 101 0.43 -6.96 13.32
CA PHE A 101 0.34 -8.41 13.41
C PHE A 101 1.44 -8.99 14.31
N LEU A 102 2.71 -8.66 14.07
CA LEU A 102 3.84 -9.14 14.87
C LEU A 102 3.75 -8.75 16.34
N ASN A 103 3.25 -7.55 16.64
CA ASN A 103 3.08 -7.10 18.02
C ASN A 103 1.99 -7.85 18.81
N ASN A 104 1.27 -8.76 18.16
CA ASN A 104 0.37 -9.68 18.86
C ASN A 104 1.06 -10.96 19.36
N PHE A 105 2.28 -11.19 18.95
CA PHE A 105 3.16 -12.23 19.49
C PHE A 105 4.09 -11.60 20.53
N ASN A 106 4.59 -12.40 21.47
CA ASN A 106 5.51 -11.94 22.53
C ASN A 106 6.93 -11.71 21.98
N SER A 107 7.06 -10.89 20.94
CA SER A 107 8.31 -10.55 20.28
C SER A 107 8.83 -9.17 20.67
N HIS A 108 10.13 -8.94 20.53
CA HIS A 108 10.72 -7.64 20.82
C HIS A 108 10.26 -6.58 19.82
N ILE A 109 9.78 -5.46 20.31
CA ILE A 109 9.22 -4.37 19.51
C ILE A 109 10.20 -3.83 18.45
N LEU A 110 11.49 -3.77 18.78
CA LEU A 110 12.53 -3.34 17.84
C LEU A 110 12.70 -4.35 16.68
N GLN A 111 12.63 -5.65 16.98
CA GLN A 111 12.66 -6.69 15.95
C GLN A 111 11.46 -6.56 15.01
N ASN A 112 10.25 -6.35 15.56
CA ASN A 112 9.04 -6.14 14.77
C ASN A 112 9.15 -4.90 13.87
N PHE A 113 9.75 -3.83 14.40
CA PHE A 113 10.01 -2.62 13.62
C PHE A 113 10.97 -2.90 12.45
N ILE A 114 12.11 -3.54 12.69
CA ILE A 114 13.09 -3.87 11.64
C ILE A 114 12.46 -4.74 10.57
N LEU A 115 11.74 -5.79 10.95
CA LEU A 115 11.06 -6.66 9.99
C LEU A 115 10.00 -5.90 9.15
N SER A 116 9.30 -4.94 9.75
CA SER A 116 8.34 -4.11 9.03
C SER A 116 8.99 -3.14 8.06
N ILE A 117 10.19 -2.64 8.36
CA ILE A 117 11.02 -1.87 7.43
C ILE A 117 11.48 -2.75 6.25
N CYS A 118 11.87 -4.01 6.50
CA CYS A 118 12.18 -4.96 5.43
C CYS A 118 10.97 -5.20 4.52
N VAL A 119 9.77 -5.34 5.08
CA VAL A 119 8.54 -5.44 4.29
C VAL A 119 8.31 -4.18 3.45
N ALA A 120 8.52 -3.00 4.03
CA ALA A 120 8.40 -1.73 3.30
C ALA A 120 9.35 -1.62 2.10
N THR A 121 10.51 -2.27 2.14
CA THR A 121 11.47 -2.25 1.02
C THR A 121 11.22 -3.35 -0.01
N LEU A 122 10.74 -4.52 0.40
CA LEU A 122 10.73 -5.72 -0.43
C LEU A 122 9.36 -6.08 -1.02
N CYS A 123 8.27 -5.74 -0.34
CA CYS A 123 6.92 -6.20 -0.72
C CYS A 123 6.26 -5.41 -1.85
N TYR A 124 6.83 -4.30 -2.31
CA TYR A 124 6.25 -3.50 -3.38
C TYR A 124 7.34 -2.97 -4.31
N PRO A 125 7.11 -2.94 -5.64
CA PRO A 125 8.07 -2.35 -6.56
C PRO A 125 8.35 -0.88 -6.20
N ILE A 126 9.62 -0.50 -6.24
CA ILE A 126 10.08 0.85 -5.90
C ILE A 126 10.00 1.78 -7.14
N ILE A 127 9.01 1.58 -8.00
CA ILE A 127 8.87 2.31 -9.27
C ILE A 127 7.61 3.18 -9.33
N GLY A 128 6.85 3.27 -8.23
CA GLY A 128 5.67 4.11 -8.12
C GLY A 128 4.43 3.64 -8.86
N THR A 129 4.50 2.56 -9.62
CA THR A 129 3.35 2.03 -10.36
C THR A 129 2.50 1.12 -9.48
N PRO A 130 1.19 1.38 -9.33
CA PRO A 130 0.29 0.56 -8.52
C PRO A 130 -0.14 -0.71 -9.28
N PHE A 131 0.69 -1.75 -9.28
CA PHE A 131 0.43 -3.01 -9.96
C PHE A 131 -0.69 -3.83 -9.31
N PRO A 132 -1.66 -4.37 -10.10
CA PRO A 132 -2.79 -5.16 -9.60
C PRO A 132 -2.39 -6.40 -8.81
N TYR A 133 -1.38 -7.13 -9.27
CA TYR A 133 -0.91 -8.33 -8.58
C TYR A 133 -0.28 -8.02 -7.21
N GLN A 134 0.34 -6.85 -7.05
CA GLN A 134 0.85 -6.39 -5.76
C GLN A 134 -0.30 -6.07 -4.80
N HIS A 135 -1.34 -5.40 -5.30
CA HIS A 135 -2.54 -5.08 -4.50
C HIS A 135 -3.25 -6.35 -4.05
N SER A 136 -3.42 -7.33 -4.94
CA SER A 136 -4.05 -8.60 -4.59
C SER A 136 -3.23 -9.38 -3.55
N LEU A 137 -1.91 -9.40 -3.67
CA LEU A 137 -1.02 -10.00 -2.68
C LEU A 137 -1.13 -9.31 -1.32
N ILE A 138 -1.05 -7.97 -1.30
CA ILE A 138 -1.12 -7.18 -0.07
C ILE A 138 -2.45 -7.40 0.64
N LEU A 139 -3.56 -7.29 -0.07
CA LEU A 139 -4.90 -7.48 0.49
C LEU A 139 -5.10 -8.91 1.00
N SER A 140 -4.59 -9.92 0.28
CA SER A 140 -4.64 -11.32 0.71
C SER A 140 -3.86 -11.54 2.01
N VAL A 141 -2.64 -11.02 2.11
CA VAL A 141 -1.83 -11.12 3.33
C VAL A 141 -2.50 -10.42 4.51
N ILE A 142 -3.05 -9.22 4.31
CA ILE A 142 -3.78 -8.50 5.35
C ILE A 142 -5.01 -9.28 5.81
N THR A 143 -5.74 -9.88 4.88
CA THR A 143 -6.90 -10.73 5.19
C THR A 143 -6.50 -11.93 6.06
N ILE A 144 -5.39 -12.60 5.75
CA ILE A 144 -4.84 -13.68 6.55
C ILE A 144 -4.49 -13.19 7.98
N PHE A 145 -3.89 -12.01 8.12
CA PHE A 145 -3.58 -11.44 9.42
C PHE A 145 -4.83 -11.16 10.25
N ILE A 146 -5.85 -10.56 9.63
CA ILE A 146 -7.14 -10.27 10.28
C ILE A 146 -7.82 -11.58 10.69
N PHE A 147 -7.88 -12.56 9.79
CA PHE A 147 -8.46 -13.87 10.08
C PHE A 147 -7.77 -14.55 11.25
N TYR A 148 -6.44 -14.57 11.25
CA TYR A 148 -5.66 -15.14 12.35
C TYR A 148 -6.00 -14.46 13.70
N LEU A 149 -6.01 -13.12 13.72
CA LEU A 149 -6.31 -12.36 14.93
C LEU A 149 -7.76 -12.54 15.40
N ALA A 150 -8.70 -12.63 14.46
CA ALA A 150 -10.12 -12.76 14.79
C ALA A 150 -10.52 -14.16 15.26
N VAL A 151 -9.94 -15.21 14.66
CA VAL A 151 -10.37 -16.61 14.86
C VAL A 151 -9.44 -17.35 15.83
N ILE A 152 -8.13 -17.23 15.64
CA ILE A 152 -7.15 -18.05 16.36
C ILE A 152 -6.79 -17.42 17.70
N LYS A 153 -6.68 -16.10 17.78
CA LYS A 153 -6.28 -15.42 19.00
C LYS A 153 -7.42 -15.23 20.01
N LYS A 154 -8.69 -15.35 19.60
CA LYS A 154 -9.84 -15.30 20.53
C LYS A 154 -10.04 -16.55 21.37
N LYS A 155 -9.23 -17.59 21.16
CA LYS A 155 -9.16 -18.77 22.03
C LYS A 155 -8.07 -18.60 23.07
#